data_e79fddc2fcc109604b9744d79864d518
#
_entry.id   e79fddc2fcc109604b9744d79864d518
#
_cell.length_a   1.000
_cell.length_b   1.000
_cell.length_c   1.000
_cell.angle_alpha   90.00
_cell.angle_beta   90.00
_cell.angle_gamma   90.00
#
_symmetry.space_group_name_H-M   'P 1'
#
loop_
_entity.id
_entity.type
_entity.pdbx_description
1 polymer ?
#
loop_
_entity_poly.entity_id
_entity_poly.type
_entity_poly.pdbx_seq_one_letter_code
_entity_poly.pdbx_strand_id
1 'polypeptide(L)'
;MTAAPHFPAAAVALSLGLTGAASAQTYTPDPGAWRPVAYSDLMFPTGEAESYASIWQDRLNESNQNSPPKVAGGQPGNMSIAVGNRGATEWHFTINFQSKLVVLTVLDTPSICTDEYPSPSTAAKIKVCPMRLVSIEADHYTVTDGAACFLEKQPDGPTEDSTATATYAAYDVATRSIKLRSTVAHQEIAPCAQVVPLHPQL
;
A
#
# COMPACT_ATOMS: atom_id res chain seq x y z
N MET A 1 62.58 2.92 15.54
CA MET A 1 61.87 1.67 15.70
C MET A 1 60.62 1.96 16.51
N THR A 2 59.52 2.21 15.81
CA THR A 2 58.24 2.62 16.41
C THR A 2 57.17 1.57 16.04
N ALA A 3 56.71 0.83 17.04
CA ALA A 3 55.74 -0.24 16.88
C ALA A 3 54.33 0.38 16.77
N ALA A 4 53.56 -0.01 15.74
CA ALA A 4 52.16 0.36 15.57
C ALA A 4 51.25 -0.61 16.34
N PRO A 5 50.20 -0.13 17.00
CA PRO A 5 49.24 -0.99 17.67
C PRO A 5 48.23 -1.60 16.70
N HIS A 6 48.10 -2.92 16.73
CA HIS A 6 47.04 -3.69 16.07
C HIS A 6 45.74 -3.56 16.86
N PHE A 7 44.68 -3.01 16.24
CA PHE A 7 43.31 -3.12 16.73
C PHE A 7 42.63 -4.37 16.19
N PRO A 8 42.04 -5.22 17.02
CA PRO A 8 41.24 -6.35 16.55
C PRO A 8 39.86 -5.83 16.06
N ALA A 9 39.51 -6.14 14.83
CA ALA A 9 38.19 -5.92 14.29
C ALA A 9 37.19 -6.88 14.95
N ALA A 10 36.32 -6.37 15.80
CA ALA A 10 35.20 -7.11 16.35
C ALA A 10 34.10 -7.21 15.27
N ALA A 11 33.96 -8.43 14.71
CA ALA A 11 32.85 -8.78 13.85
C ALA A 11 31.57 -8.93 14.71
N VAL A 12 30.69 -7.95 14.65
CA VAL A 12 29.33 -8.05 15.22
C VAL A 12 28.47 -8.85 14.24
N ALA A 13 28.25 -10.12 14.54
CA ALA A 13 27.26 -10.93 13.83
C ALA A 13 25.86 -10.50 14.27
N LEU A 14 25.15 -9.75 13.42
CA LEU A 14 23.74 -9.50 13.57
C LEU A 14 22.97 -10.77 13.22
N SER A 15 22.60 -11.56 14.22
CA SER A 15 21.64 -12.65 14.07
C SER A 15 20.24 -12.06 14.00
N LEU A 16 19.72 -11.89 12.79
CA LEU A 16 18.30 -11.63 12.52
C LEU A 16 17.51 -12.87 12.89
N GLY A 17 16.98 -12.88 14.11
CA GLY A 17 16.00 -13.86 14.58
C GLY A 17 14.65 -13.63 13.90
N LEU A 18 14.44 -14.24 12.73
CA LEU A 18 13.13 -14.39 12.11
C LEU A 18 12.35 -15.49 12.84
N THR A 19 11.72 -15.17 13.97
CA THR A 19 10.69 -16.00 14.58
C THR A 19 9.38 -15.23 14.67
N GLY A 20 8.69 -15.18 13.55
CA GLY A 20 7.30 -14.78 13.45
C GLY A 20 6.75 -15.47 12.23
N ALA A 21 6.31 -16.73 12.40
CA ALA A 21 5.51 -17.39 11.38
C ALA A 21 4.13 -16.71 11.34
N ALA A 22 4.05 -15.54 10.69
CA ALA A 22 2.81 -15.09 10.13
C ALA A 22 2.40 -16.19 9.14
N SER A 23 1.26 -16.85 9.38
CA SER A 23 0.68 -17.80 8.45
C SER A 23 0.36 -17.04 7.17
N ALA A 24 1.35 -16.92 6.29
CA ALA A 24 1.13 -16.54 4.91
C ALA A 24 0.18 -17.59 4.36
N GLN A 25 -1.10 -17.23 4.24
CA GLN A 25 -2.05 -18.06 3.54
C GLN A 25 -1.49 -18.23 2.12
N THR A 26 -0.92 -19.41 1.89
CA THR A 26 -0.44 -19.83 0.56
C THR A 26 -1.66 -19.85 -0.33
N TYR A 27 -1.89 -18.74 -1.03
CA TYR A 27 -2.98 -18.60 -1.97
C TYR A 27 -2.55 -19.24 -3.28
N THR A 28 -3.17 -20.37 -3.59
CA THR A 28 -3.26 -20.86 -4.97
C THR A 28 -4.35 -20.02 -5.63
N PRO A 29 -4.02 -19.17 -6.62
CA PRO A 29 -5.02 -18.32 -7.25
C PRO A 29 -6.11 -19.20 -7.85
N ASP A 30 -7.35 -19.07 -7.36
CA ASP A 30 -8.52 -19.48 -8.13
C ASP A 30 -8.63 -18.47 -9.28
N PRO A 31 -8.30 -18.89 -10.53
CA PRO A 31 -8.16 -17.97 -11.65
C PRO A 31 -9.48 -17.26 -11.90
N GLY A 32 -9.50 -15.94 -11.82
CA GLY A 32 -10.65 -15.11 -12.12
C GLY A 32 -11.60 -14.83 -10.95
N ALA A 33 -11.37 -15.37 -9.75
CA ALA A 33 -12.18 -15.03 -8.59
C ALA A 33 -11.93 -13.57 -8.16
N TRP A 34 -12.98 -12.76 -8.19
CA TRP A 34 -12.95 -11.40 -7.65
C TRP A 34 -12.89 -11.42 -6.12
N ARG A 35 -11.95 -10.68 -5.55
CA ARG A 35 -11.80 -10.53 -4.11
C ARG A 35 -11.69 -9.08 -3.72
N PRO A 36 -12.25 -8.69 -2.57
CA PRO A 36 -12.03 -7.36 -2.05
C PRO A 36 -10.53 -7.17 -1.77
N VAL A 37 -10.03 -5.97 -2.06
CA VAL A 37 -8.68 -5.56 -1.68
C VAL A 37 -8.63 -5.36 -0.16
N ALA A 38 -7.46 -5.56 0.44
CA ALA A 38 -7.23 -5.27 1.84
C ALA A 38 -6.78 -3.81 2.01
N TYR A 39 -7.13 -3.19 3.14
CA TYR A 39 -6.75 -1.82 3.47
C TYR A 39 -5.83 -1.82 4.69
N SER A 40 -4.82 -0.94 4.67
CA SER A 40 -3.91 -0.70 5.79
C SER A 40 -3.79 0.77 6.12
N ASP A 41 -3.79 1.10 7.41
CA ASP A 41 -3.44 2.43 7.90
C ASP A 41 -1.91 2.55 7.93
N LEU A 42 -1.38 3.56 7.23
CA LEU A 42 0.04 3.86 7.19
C LEU A 42 0.41 5.06 8.05
N MET A 43 -0.51 5.61 8.85
CA MET A 43 -0.20 6.75 9.73
C MET A 43 0.86 6.38 10.77
N PHE A 44 0.69 5.24 11.43
CA PHE A 44 1.65 4.65 12.36
C PHE A 44 1.78 3.16 12.05
N PRO A 45 2.47 2.80 10.94
CA PRO A 45 2.48 1.43 10.47
C PRO A 45 3.16 0.51 11.48
N THR A 46 2.59 -0.67 11.67
CA THR A 46 3.13 -1.76 12.48
C THR A 46 2.94 -3.10 11.77
N GLY A 47 3.85 -4.03 11.98
CA GLY A 47 3.75 -5.37 11.39
C GLY A 47 3.77 -5.35 9.86
N GLU A 48 2.76 -5.93 9.23
CA GLU A 48 2.69 -6.02 7.77
C GLU A 48 2.60 -4.63 7.10
N ALA A 49 1.93 -3.67 7.74
CA ALA A 49 1.79 -2.30 7.24
C ALA A 49 3.15 -1.58 7.10
N GLU A 50 4.18 -1.97 7.87
CA GLU A 50 5.55 -1.43 7.71
C GLU A 50 6.14 -1.77 6.35
N SER A 51 5.84 -2.96 5.82
CA SER A 51 6.29 -3.36 4.48
C SER A 51 5.66 -2.50 3.40
N TYR A 52 4.36 -2.22 3.50
CA TYR A 52 3.68 -1.32 2.56
C TYR A 52 4.16 0.12 2.70
N ALA A 53 4.38 0.61 3.93
CA ALA A 53 4.97 1.93 4.15
C ALA A 53 6.36 2.05 3.51
N SER A 54 7.16 0.99 3.54
CA SER A 54 8.47 0.95 2.89
C SER A 54 8.38 1.05 1.36
N ILE A 55 7.36 0.42 0.75
CA ILE A 55 7.09 0.54 -0.69
C ILE A 55 6.80 2.00 -1.07
N TRP A 56 6.15 2.76 -0.17
CA TRP A 56 5.68 4.12 -0.40
C TRP A 56 6.54 5.21 0.27
N GLN A 57 7.72 4.88 0.80
CA GLN A 57 8.52 5.79 1.63
C GLN A 57 8.84 7.14 0.95
N ASP A 58 9.11 7.15 -0.35
CA ASP A 58 9.36 8.36 -1.13
C ASP A 58 8.11 9.26 -1.19
N ARG A 59 6.94 8.69 -1.46
CA ARG A 59 5.66 9.42 -1.55
C ARG A 59 5.15 9.87 -0.18
N LEU A 60 5.36 9.06 0.84
CA LEU A 60 5.04 9.44 2.23
C LEU A 60 5.90 10.62 2.68
N ASN A 61 7.18 10.62 2.35
CA ASN A 61 8.08 11.74 2.62
C ASN A 61 7.64 13.02 1.90
N GLU A 62 7.27 12.92 0.61
CA GLU A 62 6.74 14.03 -0.19
C GLU A 62 5.45 14.58 0.44
N SER A 63 4.50 13.72 0.79
CA SER A 63 3.25 14.13 1.43
C SER A 63 3.47 14.82 2.77
N ASN A 64 4.38 14.31 3.59
CA ASN A 64 4.70 14.88 4.89
C ASN A 64 5.38 16.26 4.78
N GLN A 65 6.16 16.49 3.72
CA GLN A 65 6.76 17.80 3.43
C GLN A 65 5.72 18.83 2.96
N ASN A 66 4.78 18.41 2.11
CA ASN A 66 3.75 19.28 1.54
C ASN A 66 2.60 19.57 2.53
N SER A 67 2.47 18.78 3.57
CA SER A 67 1.46 18.94 4.62
C SER A 67 2.14 19.05 6.00
N PRO A 68 2.92 20.13 6.26
CA PRO A 68 3.61 20.27 7.53
C PRO A 68 2.60 20.27 8.70
N PRO A 69 2.97 19.76 9.87
CA PRO A 69 2.14 19.75 11.03
C PRO A 69 1.66 21.17 11.36
N LYS A 70 0.35 21.41 11.39
CA LYS A 70 -0.20 22.58 12.04
C LYS A 70 0.16 22.44 13.53
N VAL A 71 1.24 23.07 13.95
CA VAL A 71 1.54 23.22 15.37
C VAL A 71 0.40 24.06 15.94
N ALA A 72 -0.56 23.43 16.62
CA ALA A 72 -1.50 24.16 17.44
C ALA A 72 -0.66 24.96 18.43
N GLY A 73 -0.81 26.30 18.41
CA GLY A 73 -0.01 27.22 19.18
C GLY A 73 0.04 26.84 20.68
N GLY A 74 1.09 26.16 21.04
CA GLY A 74 1.43 25.70 22.38
C GLY A 74 2.93 25.85 22.53
N GLN A 75 3.34 26.44 23.66
CA GLN A 75 4.70 26.80 24.03
C GLN A 75 5.79 25.79 23.59
N PRO A 76 7.04 26.25 23.36
CA PRO A 76 8.16 25.40 23.02
C PRO A 76 8.57 24.54 24.23
N GLY A 77 7.93 23.41 24.34
CA GLY A 77 8.35 22.32 25.21
C GLY A 77 8.79 21.18 24.32
N ASN A 78 9.98 20.65 24.54
CA ASN A 78 10.64 19.55 23.85
C ASN A 78 9.78 18.24 23.83
N MET A 79 8.68 18.21 23.12
CA MET A 79 8.02 16.99 22.71
C MET A 79 8.30 16.80 21.22
N SER A 80 9.27 15.95 20.90
CA SER A 80 9.33 15.28 19.60
C SER A 80 8.08 14.40 19.48
N ILE A 81 6.96 14.99 19.05
CA ILE A 81 5.81 14.21 18.65
C ILE A 81 6.28 13.48 17.42
N ALA A 82 6.32 12.14 17.46
CA ALA A 82 6.53 11.32 16.28
C ALA A 82 5.46 11.72 15.27
N VAL A 83 5.87 12.45 14.23
CA VAL A 83 4.96 12.89 13.18
C VAL A 83 4.77 11.67 12.30
N GLY A 84 3.68 10.94 12.52
CA GLY A 84 3.29 9.84 11.64
C GLY A 84 2.95 10.32 10.22
N ASN A 85 2.79 9.39 9.31
CA ASN A 85 2.37 9.67 7.93
C ASN A 85 0.91 10.11 7.92
N ARG A 86 0.66 11.42 7.91
CA ARG A 86 -0.66 12.00 8.15
C ARG A 86 -1.71 11.52 7.18
N GLY A 87 -2.74 10.86 7.72
CA GLY A 87 -3.90 10.41 6.98
C GLY A 87 -3.54 9.49 5.82
N ALA A 88 -2.36 8.87 5.87
CA ALA A 88 -1.91 7.94 4.85
C ALA A 88 -2.60 6.60 5.06
N THR A 89 -3.33 6.17 4.05
CA THR A 89 -3.92 4.84 3.95
C THR A 89 -3.55 4.23 2.61
N GLU A 90 -3.54 2.91 2.54
CA GLU A 90 -3.34 2.21 1.29
C GLU A 90 -4.33 1.05 1.18
N TRP A 91 -4.55 0.58 -0.06
CA TRP A 91 -5.08 -0.74 -0.27
C TRP A 91 -4.11 -1.59 -1.09
N HIS A 92 -4.17 -2.90 -0.89
CA HIS A 92 -3.33 -3.84 -1.60
C HIS A 92 -4.07 -5.10 -2.04
N PHE A 93 -3.52 -5.72 -3.07
CA PHE A 93 -3.87 -7.03 -3.57
C PHE A 93 -2.60 -7.83 -3.84
N THR A 94 -2.50 -9.00 -3.22
CA THR A 94 -1.30 -9.82 -3.24
C THR A 94 -1.54 -11.14 -3.98
N ILE A 95 -0.60 -11.52 -4.83
CA ILE A 95 -0.58 -12.80 -5.53
C ILE A 95 0.75 -13.50 -5.21
N ASN A 96 0.64 -14.72 -4.68
CA ASN A 96 1.78 -15.56 -4.43
C ASN A 96 1.95 -16.56 -5.57
N PHE A 97 3.05 -16.48 -6.30
CA PHE A 97 3.54 -17.52 -7.18
C PHE A 97 4.62 -18.31 -6.44
N GLN A 98 4.94 -19.52 -6.90
CA GLN A 98 5.87 -20.42 -6.18
C GLN A 98 7.21 -19.80 -5.77
N SER A 99 7.77 -18.89 -6.59
CA SER A 99 9.06 -18.23 -6.32
C SER A 99 8.96 -16.72 -6.25
N LYS A 100 7.75 -16.15 -6.34
CA LYS A 100 7.54 -14.75 -6.61
C LYS A 100 6.30 -14.21 -5.92
N LEU A 101 6.45 -13.08 -5.25
CA LEU A 101 5.37 -12.31 -4.68
C LEU A 101 5.07 -11.10 -5.57
N VAL A 102 3.82 -10.92 -5.95
CA VAL A 102 3.35 -9.72 -6.65
C VAL A 102 2.39 -8.97 -5.73
N VAL A 103 2.67 -7.71 -5.51
CA VAL A 103 1.85 -6.80 -4.71
C VAL A 103 1.41 -5.65 -5.59
N LEU A 104 0.11 -5.49 -5.78
CA LEU A 104 -0.49 -4.29 -6.32
C LEU A 104 -0.98 -3.45 -5.15
N THR A 105 -0.51 -2.22 -5.04
CA THR A 105 -0.88 -1.31 -3.93
C THR A 105 -1.18 0.09 -4.45
N VAL A 106 -2.11 0.78 -3.78
CA VAL A 106 -2.53 2.15 -4.11
C VAL A 106 -2.52 2.97 -2.84
N LEU A 107 -1.85 4.12 -2.89
CA LEU A 107 -1.66 5.01 -1.75
C LEU A 107 -2.62 6.20 -1.80
N ASP A 108 -3.36 6.43 -0.73
CA ASP A 108 -4.08 7.68 -0.48
C ASP A 108 -3.38 8.49 0.61
N THR A 109 -3.12 9.76 0.31
CA THR A 109 -2.72 10.78 1.28
C THR A 109 -3.41 12.09 0.96
N PRO A 110 -3.49 13.04 1.88
CA PRO A 110 -4.21 14.30 1.66
C PRO A 110 -3.73 15.14 0.46
N SER A 111 -2.53 14.88 -0.09
CA SER A 111 -1.90 15.73 -1.10
C SER A 111 -1.48 15.02 -2.39
N ILE A 112 -1.66 13.70 -2.50
CA ILE A 112 -1.09 12.94 -3.63
C ILE A 112 -2.13 12.48 -4.65
N CYS A 113 -3.37 12.24 -4.24
CA CYS A 113 -4.45 11.88 -5.17
C CYS A 113 -4.89 13.11 -5.95
N THR A 114 -5.03 13.00 -7.26
CA THR A 114 -5.15 14.15 -8.17
C THR A 114 -6.58 14.48 -8.58
N ASP A 115 -7.44 13.48 -8.74
CA ASP A 115 -8.76 13.66 -9.30
C ASP A 115 -9.84 13.00 -8.42
N GLU A 116 -11.05 13.54 -8.46
CA GLU A 116 -12.23 12.92 -7.88
C GLU A 116 -13.22 12.58 -9.00
N TYR A 117 -13.74 11.37 -8.99
CA TYR A 117 -14.88 11.01 -9.82
C TYR A 117 -16.20 11.24 -9.09
N PRO A 118 -17.27 11.58 -9.80
CA PRO A 118 -18.60 11.65 -9.20
C PRO A 118 -18.95 10.32 -8.54
N SER A 119 -19.31 10.37 -7.26
CA SER A 119 -19.77 9.21 -6.53
C SER A 119 -21.29 9.09 -6.62
N PRO A 120 -21.85 7.90 -6.86
CA PRO A 120 -23.30 7.68 -6.88
C PRO A 120 -23.93 7.76 -5.48
N SER A 121 -23.12 7.80 -4.43
CA SER A 121 -23.57 7.84 -3.04
C SER A 121 -22.58 8.63 -2.18
N THR A 122 -23.07 9.18 -1.07
CA THR A 122 -22.20 9.80 -0.03
C THR A 122 -21.44 8.79 0.81
N ALA A 123 -21.60 7.49 0.56
CA ALA A 123 -20.89 6.42 1.29
C ALA A 123 -19.38 6.47 1.10
N ALA A 124 -18.91 6.93 -0.08
CA ALA A 124 -17.50 7.07 -0.37
C ALA A 124 -17.21 8.20 -1.34
N LYS A 125 -16.03 8.80 -1.23
CA LYS A 125 -15.40 9.58 -2.28
C LYS A 125 -14.55 8.67 -3.16
N ILE A 126 -14.49 8.99 -4.45
CA ILE A 126 -13.73 8.23 -5.44
C ILE A 126 -12.57 9.11 -5.90
N LYS A 127 -11.35 8.73 -5.54
CA LYS A 127 -10.13 9.45 -5.90
C LYS A 127 -9.32 8.67 -6.91
N VAL A 128 -8.49 9.34 -7.70
CA VAL A 128 -7.43 8.73 -8.52
C VAL A 128 -6.11 8.92 -7.79
N CYS A 129 -5.52 7.82 -7.37
CA CYS A 129 -4.34 7.81 -6.51
C CYS A 129 -3.18 7.05 -7.17
N PRO A 130 -1.93 7.33 -6.77
CA PRO A 130 -0.77 6.57 -7.23
C PRO A 130 -0.93 5.09 -6.92
N MET A 131 -0.55 4.28 -7.91
CA MET A 131 -0.53 2.81 -7.84
C MET A 131 0.89 2.32 -8.06
N ARG A 132 1.29 1.29 -7.34
CA ARG A 132 2.51 0.52 -7.57
C ARG A 132 2.23 -0.95 -7.74
N LEU A 133 2.79 -1.51 -8.81
CA LEU A 133 2.90 -2.95 -8.98
C LEU A 133 4.32 -3.36 -8.61
N VAL A 134 4.46 -4.06 -7.49
CA VAL A 134 5.75 -4.53 -6.97
C VAL A 134 5.85 -6.01 -7.18
N SER A 135 6.95 -6.45 -7.76
CA SER A 135 7.27 -7.86 -7.90
C SER A 135 8.54 -8.17 -7.14
N ILE A 136 8.48 -9.18 -6.29
CA ILE A 136 9.56 -9.61 -5.42
C ILE A 136 9.90 -11.05 -5.77
N GLU A 137 11.13 -11.29 -6.20
CA GLU A 137 11.66 -12.61 -6.53
C GLU A 137 13.04 -12.77 -5.92
N ALA A 138 13.19 -13.67 -4.94
CA ALA A 138 14.39 -13.84 -4.12
C ALA A 138 14.85 -12.50 -3.50
N ASP A 139 15.96 -11.95 -3.97
CA ASP A 139 16.58 -10.70 -3.53
C ASP A 139 16.35 -9.52 -4.51
N HIS A 140 15.59 -9.75 -5.58
CA HIS A 140 15.26 -8.73 -6.57
C HIS A 140 13.83 -8.25 -6.43
N TYR A 141 13.64 -6.94 -6.56
CA TYR A 141 12.31 -6.37 -6.69
C TYR A 141 12.25 -5.40 -7.87
N THR A 142 11.11 -5.37 -8.52
CA THR A 142 10.80 -4.41 -9.57
C THR A 142 9.55 -3.63 -9.18
N VAL A 143 9.52 -2.36 -9.54
CA VAL A 143 8.39 -1.46 -9.28
C VAL A 143 7.93 -0.87 -10.59
N THR A 144 6.62 -0.93 -10.85
CA THR A 144 5.97 -0.24 -11.95
C THR A 144 4.95 0.73 -11.39
N ASP A 145 5.12 2.00 -11.67
CA ASP A 145 4.21 3.06 -11.24
C ASP A 145 3.00 3.18 -12.18
N GLY A 146 1.87 3.59 -11.63
CA GLY A 146 0.63 3.85 -12.34
C GLY A 146 -0.35 4.67 -11.49
N ALA A 147 -1.62 4.62 -11.86
CA ALA A 147 -2.70 5.22 -11.09
C ALA A 147 -3.91 4.29 -11.06
N ALA A 148 -4.66 4.30 -9.97
CA ALA A 148 -5.91 3.56 -9.83
C ALA A 148 -6.88 4.29 -8.89
N CYS A 149 -8.13 3.85 -8.87
CA CYS A 149 -9.12 4.39 -7.95
C CYS A 149 -8.84 3.98 -6.51
N PHE A 150 -9.05 4.94 -5.62
CA PHE A 150 -9.12 4.74 -4.19
C PHE A 150 -10.51 5.15 -3.69
N LEU A 151 -11.17 4.27 -2.94
CA LEU A 151 -12.45 4.57 -2.30
C LEU A 151 -12.21 5.04 -0.87
N GLU A 152 -12.33 6.34 -0.63
CA GLU A 152 -12.31 6.91 0.71
C GLU A 152 -13.69 6.81 1.33
N LYS A 153 -13.90 5.82 2.21
CA LYS A 153 -15.17 5.63 2.92
C LYS A 153 -15.43 6.82 3.84
N GLN A 154 -16.64 7.36 3.77
CA GLN A 154 -17.03 8.49 4.62
C GLN A 154 -17.54 7.97 5.98
N PRO A 155 -17.03 8.51 7.11
CA PRO A 155 -17.43 8.07 8.45
C PRO A 155 -18.92 8.31 8.75
N ASP A 156 -19.48 9.37 8.15
CA ASP A 156 -20.89 9.74 8.32
C ASP A 156 -21.79 9.21 7.17
N GLY A 157 -21.22 8.37 6.32
CA GLY A 157 -21.97 7.73 5.23
C GLY A 157 -22.94 6.69 5.75
N PRO A 158 -23.94 6.30 4.91
CA PRO A 158 -24.86 5.25 5.29
C PRO A 158 -24.10 3.97 5.66
N THR A 159 -24.56 3.31 6.71
CA THR A 159 -24.02 2.01 7.13
C THR A 159 -24.43 0.97 6.10
N GLU A 160 -23.63 0.82 5.06
CA GLU A 160 -23.85 -0.16 4.01
C GLU A 160 -23.12 -1.46 4.33
N ASP A 161 -23.62 -2.56 3.74
CA ASP A 161 -22.87 -3.81 3.68
C ASP A 161 -21.46 -3.52 3.12
N SER A 162 -20.44 -4.09 3.76
CA SER A 162 -19.05 -3.91 3.36
C SER A 162 -18.74 -4.28 1.90
N THR A 163 -19.63 -5.05 1.26
CA THR A 163 -19.56 -5.43 -0.15
C THR A 163 -20.21 -4.42 -1.09
N ALA A 164 -21.10 -3.56 -0.57
CA ALA A 164 -21.78 -2.55 -1.36
C ALA A 164 -20.80 -1.48 -1.88
N THR A 165 -19.82 -1.14 -1.04
CA THR A 165 -18.80 -0.12 -1.34
C THR A 165 -17.42 -0.73 -1.11
N ALA A 166 -16.80 -1.21 -2.20
CA ALA A 166 -15.52 -1.90 -2.16
C ALA A 166 -14.79 -1.84 -3.51
N THR A 167 -13.47 -1.92 -3.45
CA THR A 167 -12.62 -2.23 -4.61
C THR A 167 -12.34 -3.74 -4.61
N TYR A 168 -12.41 -4.32 -5.79
CA TYR A 168 -12.14 -5.73 -6.04
C TYR A 168 -11.01 -5.89 -7.04
N ALA A 169 -10.22 -6.91 -6.82
CA ALA A 169 -9.18 -7.35 -7.75
C ALA A 169 -9.34 -8.82 -8.09
N ALA A 170 -8.96 -9.19 -9.31
CA ALA A 170 -8.89 -10.57 -9.77
C ALA A 170 -7.65 -10.77 -10.65
N TYR A 171 -6.94 -11.89 -10.47
CA TYR A 171 -5.87 -12.28 -11.37
C TYR A 171 -6.40 -13.08 -12.54
N ASP A 172 -6.13 -12.62 -13.76
CA ASP A 172 -6.44 -13.31 -15.01
C ASP A 172 -5.19 -14.04 -15.52
N VAL A 173 -5.20 -15.36 -15.43
CA VAL A 173 -4.08 -16.21 -15.86
C VAL A 173 -3.88 -16.14 -17.38
N ALA A 174 -4.96 -16.06 -18.15
CA ALA A 174 -4.89 -16.08 -19.61
C ALA A 174 -4.20 -14.84 -20.18
N THR A 175 -4.51 -13.67 -19.60
CA THR A 175 -3.92 -12.39 -20.01
C THR A 175 -2.72 -11.99 -19.15
N ARG A 176 -2.41 -12.75 -18.10
CA ARG A 176 -1.36 -12.43 -17.10
C ARG A 176 -1.50 -11.00 -16.60
N SER A 177 -2.70 -10.66 -16.14
CA SER A 177 -3.01 -9.32 -15.68
C SER A 177 -3.85 -9.34 -14.39
N ILE A 178 -3.81 -8.24 -13.66
CA ILE A 178 -4.72 -7.99 -12.55
C ILE A 178 -5.85 -7.11 -13.07
N LYS A 179 -7.09 -7.58 -12.93
CA LYS A 179 -8.29 -6.80 -13.23
C LYS A 179 -8.76 -6.12 -11.97
N LEU A 180 -9.11 -4.84 -12.06
CA LEU A 180 -9.67 -4.03 -10.99
C LEU A 180 -11.08 -3.59 -11.34
N ARG A 181 -11.94 -3.52 -10.32
CA ARG A 181 -13.24 -2.84 -10.38
C ARG A 181 -13.59 -2.28 -9.01
N SER A 182 -14.37 -1.21 -8.98
CA SER A 182 -14.88 -0.62 -7.74
C SER A 182 -16.38 -0.48 -7.81
N THR A 183 -17.05 -0.68 -6.67
CA THR A 183 -18.49 -0.43 -6.51
C THR A 183 -18.71 0.56 -5.38
N VAL A 184 -19.72 1.42 -5.51
CA VAL A 184 -20.22 2.28 -4.45
C VAL A 184 -21.74 2.10 -4.43
N ALA A 185 -22.32 1.77 -3.29
CA ALA A 185 -23.75 1.44 -3.14
C ALA A 185 -24.21 0.40 -4.18
N HIS A 186 -23.44 -0.66 -4.39
CA HIS A 186 -23.64 -1.71 -5.39
C HIS A 186 -23.56 -1.27 -6.87
N GLN A 187 -23.28 -0.01 -7.14
CA GLN A 187 -23.12 0.49 -8.51
C GLN A 187 -21.64 0.42 -8.92
N GLU A 188 -21.37 -0.20 -10.05
CA GLU A 188 -20.01 -0.26 -10.59
C GLU A 188 -19.57 1.12 -11.08
N ILE A 189 -18.34 1.51 -10.73
CA ILE A 189 -17.72 2.77 -11.12
C ILE A 189 -16.87 2.51 -12.37
N ALA A 190 -17.46 2.72 -13.53
CA ALA A 190 -16.83 2.43 -14.82
C ALA A 190 -15.40 3.02 -15.00
N PRO A 191 -15.11 4.29 -14.59
CA PRO A 191 -13.75 4.83 -14.65
C PRO A 191 -12.73 4.09 -13.78
N CYS A 192 -13.18 3.30 -12.79
CA CYS A 192 -12.31 2.51 -11.91
C CYS A 192 -12.06 1.07 -12.41
N ALA A 193 -12.74 0.67 -13.50
CA ALA A 193 -12.46 -0.60 -14.14
C ALA A 193 -11.13 -0.52 -14.91
N GLN A 194 -10.16 -1.34 -14.51
CA GLN A 194 -8.81 -1.27 -15.04
C GLN A 194 -8.20 -2.65 -15.20
N VAL A 195 -7.29 -2.79 -16.16
CA VAL A 195 -6.45 -3.98 -16.37
C VAL A 195 -5.00 -3.58 -16.22
N VAL A 196 -4.32 -4.17 -15.24
CA VAL A 196 -2.90 -3.93 -14.94
C VAL A 196 -2.11 -5.14 -15.45
N PRO A 197 -1.36 -5.00 -16.56
CA PRO A 197 -0.59 -6.12 -17.10
C PRO A 197 0.57 -6.48 -16.17
N LEU A 198 0.79 -7.75 -15.96
CA LEU A 198 2.03 -8.26 -15.41
C LEU A 198 3.04 -8.40 -16.55
N HIS A 199 4.10 -7.59 -16.51
CA HIS A 199 5.12 -7.64 -17.56
C HIS A 199 5.73 -9.05 -17.69
N PRO A 200 6.13 -9.51 -18.90
CA PRO A 200 6.64 -10.86 -19.13
C PRO A 200 7.98 -11.18 -18.43
N GLN A 201 8.65 -10.17 -17.86
CA GLN A 201 9.81 -10.37 -16.99
C GLN A 201 9.40 -10.61 -15.53
N LEU A 202 8.11 -10.67 -15.32
CA LEU A 202 7.49 -10.99 -14.07
C LEU A 202 7.02 -12.45 -14.06
#